data_0b92780b16c5b0aed682ae0d3fb99a07
#
_entry.id   0b92780b16c5b0aed682ae0d3fb99a07
#
_cell.length_a   1.000
_cell.length_b   1.000
_cell.length_c   1.000
_cell.angle_alpha   90.00
_cell.angle_beta   90.00
_cell.angle_gamma   90.00
#
_symmetry.space_group_name_H-M   'P 1'
#
loop_
_entity.id
_entity.type
_entity.pdbx_description
1 polymer ?
#
loop_
_entity_poly.entity_id
_entity_poly.type
_entity_poly.pdbx_seq_one_letter_code
_entity_poly.pdbx_strand_id
1 'polypeptide(L)'
;VDGLANSTENKDGLMSKEDKQKLNRLQEFDISKLNEATKISPGLMSMEDKQKLDNIDKHNQIINRNVNVYPNKTQIVNLNKNLTSCLNGIILVWRLDDIDDLYHYQYVPKYHNNHPNTYITEVIPYRNQGNKLDYCIKLVRVSNTQVVGAASNQLAPSNHVRLHEILEY
;
A
#
# COMPACT_ATOMS: atom_id res chain seq x y z
N VAL A 1 48.90 -45.14 24.00
CA VAL A 1 48.69 -44.32 22.80
C VAL A 1 49.22 -42.92 23.11
N ASP A 2 50.50 -42.88 23.38
CA ASP A 2 51.22 -41.61 23.56
C ASP A 2 51.65 -41.10 22.21
N GLY A 3 51.08 -39.96 21.82
CA GLY A 3 51.49 -39.27 20.60
C GLY A 3 50.42 -38.51 19.79
N LEU A 4 49.16 -38.64 20.14
CA LEU A 4 48.10 -37.88 19.47
C LEU A 4 47.92 -36.52 20.16
N ALA A 5 48.71 -35.55 19.74
CA ALA A 5 48.57 -34.17 20.25
C ALA A 5 47.42 -33.45 19.56
N ASN A 6 46.81 -32.51 20.26
CA ASN A 6 45.87 -31.59 19.64
C ASN A 6 46.58 -30.68 18.64
N SER A 7 45.96 -30.41 17.51
CA SER A 7 46.47 -29.44 16.54
C SER A 7 46.42 -28.02 17.10
N THR A 8 47.37 -27.21 16.70
CA THR A 8 47.41 -25.77 16.97
C THR A 8 47.47 -25.02 15.64
N GLU A 9 47.41 -23.69 15.67
CA GLU A 9 47.55 -22.87 14.46
C GLU A 9 48.90 -22.96 13.77
N ASN A 10 49.92 -23.47 14.48
CA ASN A 10 51.29 -23.53 14.00
C ASN A 10 51.84 -24.96 13.94
N LYS A 11 51.09 -25.98 14.37
CA LYS A 11 51.56 -27.37 14.45
C LYS A 11 50.42 -28.34 14.13
N ASP A 12 50.71 -29.32 13.27
CA ASP A 12 49.85 -30.44 12.99
C ASP A 12 49.66 -31.33 14.23
N GLY A 13 48.46 -31.87 14.39
CA GLY A 13 48.07 -32.79 15.43
C GLY A 13 47.04 -33.77 14.90
N LEU A 14 45.89 -33.94 15.56
CA LEU A 14 44.77 -34.76 15.09
C LEU A 14 44.12 -34.24 13.81
N MET A 15 44.35 -32.99 13.49
CA MET A 15 44.02 -32.37 12.21
C MET A 15 45.21 -31.54 11.72
N SER A 16 45.21 -31.12 10.47
CA SER A 16 46.25 -30.23 9.96
C SER A 16 46.17 -28.84 10.62
N LYS A 17 47.29 -28.13 10.67
CA LYS A 17 47.32 -26.74 11.15
C LYS A 17 46.44 -25.82 10.27
N GLU A 18 46.39 -26.12 8.98
CA GLU A 18 45.54 -25.39 7.99
C GLU A 18 44.05 -25.56 8.30
N ASP A 19 43.62 -26.79 8.65
CA ASP A 19 42.24 -27.05 9.01
C ASP A 19 41.89 -26.47 10.37
N LYS A 20 42.86 -26.47 11.32
CA LYS A 20 42.68 -25.77 12.60
C LYS A 20 42.51 -24.27 12.42
N GLN A 21 43.28 -23.65 11.53
CA GLN A 21 43.12 -22.22 11.19
C GLN A 21 41.78 -21.94 10.55
N LYS A 22 41.32 -22.80 9.62
CA LYS A 22 39.96 -22.65 9.02
C LYS A 22 38.87 -22.77 10.09
N LEU A 23 38.98 -23.76 10.99
CA LEU A 23 38.01 -23.95 12.06
C LEU A 23 37.95 -22.75 13.01
N ASN A 24 39.13 -22.21 13.39
CA ASN A 24 39.18 -21.01 14.23
C ASN A 24 38.49 -19.81 13.57
N ARG A 25 38.69 -19.60 12.26
CA ARG A 25 37.97 -18.52 11.50
C ARG A 25 36.46 -18.72 11.48
N LEU A 26 35.99 -19.97 11.45
CA LEU A 26 34.55 -20.26 11.52
C LEU A 26 34.00 -20.02 12.93
N GLN A 27 34.78 -20.26 13.98
CA GLN A 27 34.40 -19.98 15.36
C GLN A 27 34.33 -18.48 15.68
N GLU A 28 35.06 -17.66 14.89
CA GLU A 28 35.02 -16.18 15.01
C GLU A 28 33.80 -15.54 14.30
N PHE A 29 32.95 -16.34 13.67
CA PHE A 29 31.73 -15.82 13.07
C PHE A 29 30.74 -15.42 14.18
N ASP A 30 30.81 -14.17 14.54
CA ASP A 30 29.97 -13.56 15.56
C ASP A 30 28.68 -13.06 14.93
N ILE A 31 27.59 -13.78 15.21
CA ILE A 31 26.25 -13.41 14.72
C ILE A 31 25.85 -11.99 15.17
N SER A 32 26.37 -11.52 16.30
CA SER A 32 26.10 -10.17 16.80
C SER A 32 26.67 -9.07 15.90
N LYS A 33 27.63 -9.42 15.02
CA LYS A 33 28.20 -8.50 14.01
C LYS A 33 27.40 -8.42 12.72
N LEU A 34 26.35 -9.23 12.57
CA LEU A 34 25.42 -9.10 11.46
C LEU A 34 24.57 -7.86 11.66
N ASN A 35 24.90 -6.81 10.97
CA ASN A 35 24.14 -5.56 11.03
C ASN A 35 22.74 -5.73 10.44
N GLU A 36 21.76 -5.06 11.03
CA GLU A 36 20.47 -4.89 10.39
C GLU A 36 20.58 -3.98 9.16
N ALA A 37 19.78 -4.27 8.14
CA ALA A 37 19.72 -3.40 6.97
C ALA A 37 19.07 -2.06 7.33
N THR A 38 19.62 -0.98 6.81
CA THR A 38 19.05 0.35 6.90
C THR A 38 18.72 0.90 5.52
N LYS A 39 18.11 2.08 5.43
CA LYS A 39 17.82 2.72 4.14
C LYS A 39 19.05 3.15 3.35
N ILE A 40 20.20 3.20 3.99
CA ILE A 40 21.46 3.71 3.42
C ILE A 40 22.62 2.73 3.51
N SER A 41 22.42 1.57 4.15
CA SER A 41 23.46 0.54 4.31
C SER A 41 22.85 -0.85 4.22
N PRO A 42 23.42 -1.74 3.40
CA PRO A 42 23.04 -3.15 3.40
C PRO A 42 23.41 -3.83 4.72
N GLY A 43 22.64 -4.84 5.10
CA GLY A 43 22.87 -5.68 6.27
C GLY A 43 22.47 -7.11 5.94
N LEU A 44 21.58 -7.72 6.74
CA LEU A 44 21.02 -9.05 6.48
C LEU A 44 20.16 -9.13 5.23
N MET A 45 19.72 -7.98 4.70
CA MET A 45 19.07 -7.84 3.40
C MET A 45 19.69 -6.67 2.63
N SER A 46 19.39 -6.54 1.34
CA SER A 46 19.85 -5.41 0.56
C SER A 46 19.20 -4.09 1.03
N MET A 47 19.86 -2.98 0.78
CA MET A 47 19.31 -1.64 1.04
C MET A 47 17.99 -1.42 0.27
N GLU A 48 17.92 -1.89 -0.97
CA GLU A 48 16.74 -1.80 -1.84
C GLU A 48 15.57 -2.60 -1.28
N ASP A 49 15.80 -3.80 -0.76
CA ASP A 49 14.75 -4.64 -0.19
C ASP A 49 14.27 -4.07 1.16
N LYS A 50 15.17 -3.50 1.96
CA LYS A 50 14.79 -2.76 3.17
C LYS A 50 13.92 -1.55 2.83
N GLN A 51 14.24 -0.80 1.78
CA GLN A 51 13.43 0.32 1.32
C GLN A 51 12.04 -0.12 0.84
N LYS A 52 11.96 -1.25 0.10
CA LYS A 52 10.66 -1.82 -0.31
C LYS A 52 9.83 -2.22 0.90
N LEU A 53 10.43 -2.92 1.87
CA LEU A 53 9.76 -3.36 3.09
C LEU A 53 9.23 -2.16 3.90
N ASP A 54 10.05 -1.14 4.11
CA ASP A 54 9.67 0.08 4.83
C ASP A 54 8.55 0.87 4.13
N ASN A 55 8.39 0.66 2.83
CA ASN A 55 7.32 1.30 2.07
C ASN A 55 6.00 0.53 2.15
N ILE A 56 5.99 -0.77 2.45
CA ILE A 56 4.76 -1.57 2.55
C ILE A 56 3.81 -1.02 3.62
N ASP A 57 4.31 -0.63 4.77
CA ASP A 57 3.50 -0.08 5.86
C ASP A 57 2.93 1.32 5.59
N LYS A 58 3.37 1.99 4.53
CA LYS A 58 2.94 3.35 4.20
C LYS A 58 1.73 3.40 3.26
N HIS A 59 1.27 2.25 2.76
CA HIS A 59 0.34 2.20 1.64
C HIS A 59 -1.15 2.12 2.02
N ASN A 60 -1.52 1.94 3.27
CA ASN A 60 -2.92 1.96 3.71
C ASN A 60 -3.29 3.32 4.33
N GLN A 61 -2.97 4.42 3.65
CA GLN A 61 -3.21 5.75 4.19
C GLN A 61 -4.47 6.38 3.62
N ILE A 62 -5.17 7.14 4.46
CA ILE A 62 -6.24 8.00 4.00
C ILE A 62 -5.61 9.18 3.23
N ILE A 63 -5.90 9.26 1.93
CA ILE A 63 -5.42 10.36 1.07
C ILE A 63 -6.22 11.62 1.33
N ASN A 64 -7.56 11.52 1.33
CA ASN A 64 -8.45 12.64 1.59
C ASN A 64 -9.49 12.25 2.65
N ARG A 65 -9.58 13.02 3.72
CA ARG A 65 -10.58 12.85 4.79
C ARG A 65 -11.74 13.83 4.62
N ASN A 66 -12.92 13.43 5.06
CA ASN A 66 -14.09 14.31 5.20
C ASN A 66 -14.42 15.09 3.91
N VAL A 67 -14.28 14.45 2.76
CA VAL A 67 -14.54 15.05 1.44
C VAL A 67 -16.00 15.49 1.35
N ASN A 68 -16.95 14.60 1.62
CA ASN A 68 -18.39 14.81 1.74
C ASN A 68 -19.03 15.63 0.61
N VAL A 69 -18.71 15.28 -0.64
CA VAL A 69 -19.22 15.96 -1.84
C VAL A 69 -19.92 14.98 -2.79
N TYR A 70 -20.71 15.55 -3.71
CA TYR A 70 -21.19 14.86 -4.91
C TYR A 70 -20.30 15.26 -6.09
N PRO A 71 -19.22 14.52 -6.40
CA PRO A 71 -18.25 14.96 -7.39
C PRO A 71 -18.93 15.35 -8.71
N ASN A 72 -18.66 16.58 -9.17
CA ASN A 72 -19.12 17.13 -10.43
C ASN A 72 -18.15 18.22 -10.90
N LYS A 73 -18.49 19.01 -11.91
CA LYS A 73 -17.61 20.06 -12.45
C LYS A 73 -17.32 21.20 -11.47
N THR A 74 -18.16 21.42 -10.46
CA THR A 74 -17.99 22.47 -9.44
C THR A 74 -17.52 21.93 -8.09
N GLN A 75 -17.70 20.63 -7.87
CA GLN A 75 -17.24 19.93 -6.64
C GLN A 75 -16.11 18.96 -7.02
N ILE A 76 -14.98 19.54 -7.42
CA ILE A 76 -13.76 18.80 -7.79
C ILE A 76 -13.02 18.43 -6.50
N VAL A 77 -12.56 17.18 -6.42
CA VAL A 77 -11.71 16.73 -5.30
C VAL A 77 -10.27 16.64 -5.77
N ASN A 78 -9.42 17.51 -5.23
CA ASN A 78 -7.98 17.43 -5.44
C ASN A 78 -7.41 16.32 -4.55
N LEU A 79 -6.64 15.41 -5.13
CA LEU A 79 -5.96 14.35 -4.39
C LEU A 79 -4.78 14.92 -3.62
N ASN A 80 -4.68 14.61 -2.33
CA ASN A 80 -3.53 14.99 -1.50
C ASN A 80 -2.28 14.14 -1.80
N LYS A 81 -2.44 13.05 -2.55
CA LYS A 81 -1.37 12.22 -3.08
C LYS A 81 -1.71 11.85 -4.53
N ASN A 82 -0.73 11.97 -5.42
CA ASN A 82 -0.91 11.64 -6.83
C ASN A 82 -1.24 10.15 -7.01
N LEU A 83 -2.21 9.85 -7.90
CA LEU A 83 -2.59 8.47 -8.22
C LEU A 83 -1.38 7.62 -8.65
N THR A 84 -0.47 8.18 -9.44
CA THR A 84 0.76 7.49 -9.88
C THR A 84 1.75 7.21 -8.76
N SER A 85 1.65 7.91 -7.63
CA SER A 85 2.49 7.72 -6.44
C SER A 85 1.92 6.69 -5.46
N CYS A 86 0.68 6.24 -5.68
CA CYS A 86 0.06 5.17 -4.90
C CYS A 86 0.64 3.81 -5.28
N LEU A 87 0.55 2.82 -4.41
CA LEU A 87 1.08 1.48 -4.69
C LEU A 87 0.30 0.83 -5.83
N ASN A 88 -0.98 0.57 -5.63
CA ASN A 88 -1.86 -0.08 -6.62
C ASN A 88 -2.90 0.89 -7.18
N GLY A 89 -3.33 1.88 -6.41
CA GLY A 89 -4.34 2.84 -6.79
C GLY A 89 -5.02 3.49 -5.60
N ILE A 90 -6.26 3.91 -5.79
CA ILE A 90 -7.08 4.55 -4.75
C ILE A 90 -8.42 3.85 -4.61
N ILE A 91 -9.02 3.97 -3.43
CA ILE A 91 -10.39 3.57 -3.15
C ILE A 91 -11.20 4.83 -2.92
N LEU A 92 -12.26 5.02 -3.71
CA LEU A 92 -13.27 6.02 -3.46
C LEU A 92 -14.29 5.43 -2.49
N VAL A 93 -14.38 6.01 -1.29
CA VAL A 93 -15.30 5.58 -0.25
C VAL A 93 -16.58 6.39 -0.37
N TRP A 94 -17.63 5.74 -0.79
CA TRP A 94 -18.97 6.31 -0.92
C TRP A 94 -19.78 6.05 0.34
N ARG A 95 -20.48 7.05 0.84
CA ARG A 95 -21.35 6.96 2.03
C ARG A 95 -22.78 7.31 1.67
N LEU A 96 -23.74 6.52 2.18
CA LEU A 96 -25.16 6.89 2.13
C LEU A 96 -25.46 8.04 3.11
N ASP A 97 -26.28 8.99 2.67
CA ASP A 97 -26.66 10.14 3.49
C ASP A 97 -27.85 9.86 4.41
N ASP A 98 -28.78 8.99 3.98
CA ASP A 98 -30.08 8.80 4.61
C ASP A 98 -30.12 7.62 5.59
N ILE A 99 -29.10 6.76 5.61
CA ILE A 99 -29.02 5.58 6.48
C ILE A 99 -27.63 5.54 7.08
N ASP A 100 -27.57 5.60 8.39
CA ASP A 100 -26.31 5.58 9.14
C ASP A 100 -25.45 4.37 8.79
N ASP A 101 -24.19 4.65 8.50
CA ASP A 101 -23.09 3.71 8.41
C ASP A 101 -23.07 2.70 7.25
N LEU A 102 -23.72 2.99 6.13
CA LEU A 102 -23.52 2.22 4.91
C LEU A 102 -22.44 2.85 4.03
N TYR A 103 -21.40 2.08 3.76
CA TYR A 103 -20.27 2.45 2.92
C TYR A 103 -20.17 1.52 1.71
N HIS A 104 -19.74 2.10 0.59
CA HIS A 104 -19.39 1.36 -0.61
C HIS A 104 -17.98 1.76 -1.06
N TYR A 105 -17.16 0.78 -1.45
CA TYR A 105 -15.76 0.95 -1.79
C TYR A 105 -15.55 0.70 -3.28
N GLN A 106 -15.28 1.76 -4.04
CA GLN A 106 -14.96 1.68 -5.46
C GLN A 106 -13.46 1.73 -5.66
N TYR A 107 -12.89 0.67 -6.21
CA TYR A 107 -11.46 0.57 -6.48
C TYR A 107 -11.11 1.22 -7.82
N VAL A 108 -10.15 2.12 -7.82
CA VAL A 108 -9.61 2.78 -9.02
C VAL A 108 -8.14 2.42 -9.14
N PRO A 109 -7.76 1.52 -10.06
CA PRO A 109 -6.39 1.09 -10.20
C PRO A 109 -5.51 2.24 -10.69
N LYS A 110 -4.26 2.26 -10.28
CA LYS A 110 -3.22 3.21 -10.74
C LYS A 110 -3.14 3.30 -12.27
N TYR A 111 -3.37 2.17 -12.94
CA TYR A 111 -3.41 2.08 -14.41
C TYR A 111 -4.43 3.05 -15.03
N HIS A 112 -5.50 3.42 -14.31
CA HIS A 112 -6.53 4.35 -14.82
C HIS A 112 -5.96 5.73 -15.16
N ASN A 113 -4.78 6.10 -14.63
CA ASN A 113 -4.10 7.34 -15.02
C ASN A 113 -3.79 7.42 -16.53
N ASN A 114 -3.77 6.29 -17.24
CA ASN A 114 -3.64 6.26 -18.71
C ASN A 114 -4.93 6.67 -19.44
N HIS A 115 -6.05 6.79 -18.72
CA HIS A 115 -7.37 7.14 -19.22
C HIS A 115 -8.06 8.28 -18.43
N PRO A 116 -7.36 9.40 -18.15
CA PRO A 116 -7.82 10.41 -17.17
C PRO A 116 -9.11 11.13 -17.59
N ASN A 117 -9.47 11.09 -18.88
CA ASN A 117 -10.64 11.75 -19.43
C ASN A 117 -11.85 10.81 -19.58
N THR A 118 -11.72 9.53 -19.24
CA THR A 118 -12.82 8.57 -19.31
C THR A 118 -13.56 8.48 -18.01
N TYR A 119 -14.89 8.30 -18.08
CA TYR A 119 -15.68 8.01 -16.89
C TYR A 119 -15.51 6.56 -16.46
N ILE A 120 -15.36 6.36 -15.17
CA ILE A 120 -15.66 5.11 -14.50
C ILE A 120 -17.03 5.19 -13.87
N THR A 121 -17.74 4.08 -13.93
CA THR A 121 -19.12 4.00 -13.43
C THR A 121 -19.16 3.08 -12.24
N GLU A 122 -19.91 3.48 -11.21
CA GLU A 122 -20.21 2.63 -10.06
C GLU A 122 -21.72 2.59 -9.83
N VAL A 123 -22.25 1.40 -9.60
CA VAL A 123 -23.66 1.17 -9.25
C VAL A 123 -23.73 0.79 -7.79
N ILE A 124 -24.27 1.66 -6.96
CA ILE A 124 -24.34 1.49 -5.52
C ILE A 124 -25.75 1.14 -5.12
N PRO A 125 -26.04 -0.11 -4.74
CA PRO A 125 -27.35 -0.51 -4.24
C PRO A 125 -27.56 0.05 -2.83
N TYR A 126 -28.77 0.54 -2.55
CA TYR A 126 -29.15 0.99 -1.22
C TYR A 126 -30.62 0.67 -0.95
N ARG A 127 -31.04 0.74 0.30
CA ARG A 127 -32.47 0.70 0.66
C ARG A 127 -32.96 2.10 0.93
N ASN A 128 -34.05 2.47 0.26
CA ASN A 128 -34.69 3.76 0.48
C ASN A 128 -35.49 3.76 1.80
N GLN A 129 -36.03 4.91 2.18
CA GLN A 129 -36.83 5.06 3.42
C GLN A 129 -38.04 4.11 3.52
N GLY A 130 -38.54 3.61 2.37
CA GLY A 130 -39.57 2.58 2.32
C GLY A 130 -39.03 1.15 2.38
N ASN A 131 -37.76 0.95 2.74
CA ASN A 131 -37.06 -0.34 2.78
C ASN A 131 -37.04 -1.10 1.44
N LYS A 132 -37.26 -0.41 0.34
CA LYS A 132 -37.20 -0.95 -1.02
C LYS A 132 -35.77 -0.81 -1.56
N LEU A 133 -35.32 -1.82 -2.29
CA LEU A 133 -34.05 -1.78 -3.00
C LEU A 133 -34.10 -0.72 -4.11
N ASP A 134 -33.08 0.12 -4.13
CA ASP A 134 -32.87 1.17 -5.12
C ASP A 134 -31.37 1.27 -5.48
N TYR A 135 -31.01 2.09 -6.45
CA TYR A 135 -29.65 2.19 -6.98
C TYR A 135 -29.23 3.63 -7.22
N CYS A 136 -28.04 3.98 -6.77
CA CYS A 136 -27.34 5.19 -7.19
C CYS A 136 -26.29 4.83 -8.25
N ILE A 137 -26.20 5.66 -9.29
CA ILE A 137 -25.15 5.51 -10.31
C ILE A 137 -24.18 6.67 -10.15
N LYS A 138 -22.91 6.36 -9.93
CA LYS A 138 -21.83 7.34 -9.85
C LYS A 138 -20.98 7.30 -11.11
N LEU A 139 -20.71 8.48 -11.65
CA LEU A 139 -19.89 8.69 -12.84
C LEU A 139 -18.76 9.63 -12.47
N VAL A 140 -17.53 9.16 -12.42
CA VAL A 140 -16.35 9.96 -12.08
C VAL A 140 -15.24 9.77 -13.09
N ARG A 141 -14.44 10.82 -13.31
CA ARG A 141 -13.15 10.80 -13.98
C ARG A 141 -12.08 10.95 -12.93
N VAL A 142 -11.08 10.09 -12.96
CA VAL A 142 -9.96 10.14 -12.04
C VAL A 142 -8.70 10.39 -12.85
N SER A 143 -8.07 11.51 -12.59
CA SER A 143 -6.75 11.86 -13.13
C SER A 143 -5.68 11.61 -12.07
N ASN A 144 -4.43 11.92 -12.41
CA ASN A 144 -3.32 11.82 -11.46
C ASN A 144 -3.53 12.66 -10.19
N THR A 145 -4.26 13.77 -10.30
CA THR A 145 -4.36 14.77 -9.23
C THR A 145 -5.79 15.08 -8.77
N GLN A 146 -6.81 14.58 -9.47
CA GLN A 146 -8.19 15.00 -9.23
C GLN A 146 -9.21 13.90 -9.48
N VAL A 147 -10.33 13.98 -8.74
CA VAL A 147 -11.58 13.29 -9.02
C VAL A 147 -12.62 14.31 -9.42
N VAL A 148 -13.20 14.16 -10.63
CA VAL A 148 -14.22 15.04 -11.18
C VAL A 148 -15.41 14.18 -11.62
N GLY A 149 -16.61 14.53 -11.20
CA GLY A 149 -17.80 13.74 -11.53
C GLY A 149 -18.70 14.36 -12.59
N ALA A 150 -19.70 13.61 -12.99
CA ALA A 150 -20.79 14.09 -13.83
C ALA A 150 -21.82 14.89 -13.01
N ALA A 151 -22.53 15.80 -13.66
CA ALA A 151 -23.59 16.57 -13.01
C ALA A 151 -24.71 15.69 -12.42
N SER A 152 -24.96 14.52 -13.00
CA SER A 152 -25.92 13.53 -12.49
C SER A 152 -25.62 13.02 -11.08
N ASN A 153 -24.36 13.11 -10.61
CA ASN A 153 -24.01 12.66 -9.27
C ASN A 153 -24.71 13.43 -8.13
N GLN A 154 -25.14 14.65 -8.39
CA GLN A 154 -25.88 15.50 -7.44
C GLN A 154 -27.40 15.51 -7.66
N LEU A 155 -27.90 14.72 -8.62
CA LEU A 155 -29.31 14.59 -8.92
C LEU A 155 -29.89 13.29 -8.37
N ALA A 156 -31.19 13.29 -8.03
CA ALA A 156 -31.84 12.06 -7.59
C ALA A 156 -31.83 10.98 -8.70
N PRO A 157 -31.64 9.69 -8.35
CA PRO A 157 -31.42 9.15 -7.01
C PRO A 157 -29.94 9.17 -6.57
N SER A 158 -29.00 9.64 -7.42
CA SER A 158 -27.56 9.57 -7.14
C SER A 158 -27.12 10.48 -5.98
N ASN A 159 -27.90 11.50 -5.63
CA ASN A 159 -27.62 12.40 -4.49
C ASN A 159 -27.90 11.79 -3.11
N HIS A 160 -28.31 10.53 -3.02
CA HIS A 160 -28.37 9.80 -1.75
C HIS A 160 -27.00 9.28 -1.28
N VAL A 161 -25.99 9.32 -2.16
CA VAL A 161 -24.64 8.82 -1.87
C VAL A 161 -23.61 9.88 -2.19
N ARG A 162 -22.76 10.24 -1.22
CA ARG A 162 -21.66 11.20 -1.39
C ARG A 162 -20.29 10.49 -1.35
N LEU A 163 -19.30 11.09 -1.98
CA LEU A 163 -17.90 10.71 -1.78
C LEU A 163 -17.46 11.22 -0.42
N HIS A 164 -17.12 10.30 0.48
CA HIS A 164 -16.81 10.56 1.88
C HIS A 164 -15.32 10.68 2.13
N GLU A 165 -14.54 9.74 1.62
CA GLU A 165 -13.09 9.65 1.81
C GLU A 165 -12.43 9.08 0.56
N ILE A 166 -11.11 9.25 0.46
CA ILE A 166 -10.26 8.59 -0.54
C ILE A 166 -9.10 7.93 0.20
N LEU A 167 -8.93 6.63 -0.03
CA LEU A 167 -7.88 5.81 0.56
C LEU A 167 -6.88 5.40 -0.52
N GLU A 168 -5.66 5.07 -0.09
CA GLU A 168 -4.68 4.35 -0.91
C GLU A 168 -4.82 2.83 -0.69
N TYR A 169 -4.53 2.02 -1.69
CA TYR A 169 -4.42 0.57 -1.57
C TYR A 169 -3.25 0.02 -2.39
#